data_75a07521195a5a203f112106858abf98
#
_entry.id   75a07521195a5a203f112106858abf98
#
_cell.length_a   1.000
_cell.length_b   1.000
_cell.length_c   1.000
_cell.angle_alpha   90.00
_cell.angle_beta   90.00
_cell.angle_gamma   90.00
#
_symmetry.space_group_name_H-M   'P 1'
#
loop_
_entity.id
_entity.type
_entity.pdbx_description
1 polymer ?
#
loop_
_entity_poly.entity_id
_entity_poly.type
_entity_poly.pdbx_seq_one_letter_code
_entity_poly.pdbx_strand_id
1 'polypeptide(L)'
;RHRSPEAIPRMSNPRWHQSLGLGRLWLRYYHQPVGKFLSVMRQGGPFAMRETERQRQEMEAAALALPPLPPPASDSPLCLHLLTGRRFWYQTAFCLHSWVRAAGEPIRVELYDDGTLDGVAHHLRRFGPAIKVHPRAEIIARLDHHLPADRFPVLRERWINYPNIRKLTDVHAGRDGWKLVIDSDLLFFRPPTFLVDWLRSPDRPLHAVDCLESYGYTRPLMNRLAGATLQPLVNVGLCGLNGSTLDWNELEAWCAELIAREKTNYYLEQALVAMLTARQSCAVAPAADYLTLPSKREVLAPTAQMH
;
A
#
# COMPACT_ATOMS: atom_id res chain seq x y z
N ARG A 1 5.94 12.38 -42.88
CA ARG A 1 7.07 13.17 -42.31
C ARG A 1 6.86 13.23 -40.82
N HIS A 2 7.50 12.30 -40.08
CA HIS A 2 7.53 12.31 -38.61
C HIS A 2 8.60 13.29 -38.13
N ARG A 3 8.23 14.26 -37.30
CA ARG A 3 9.19 15.09 -36.56
C ARG A 3 9.50 14.35 -35.24
N SER A 4 10.78 14.07 -35.02
CA SER A 4 11.32 13.57 -33.73
C SER A 4 11.27 14.70 -32.69
N PRO A 5 11.02 14.38 -31.39
CA PRO A 5 11.08 15.40 -30.35
C PRO A 5 12.52 15.81 -30.08
N GLU A 6 12.77 17.11 -30.08
CA GLU A 6 14.07 17.72 -29.77
C GLU A 6 14.52 17.40 -28.34
N ALA A 7 15.77 17.02 -28.20
CA ALA A 7 16.42 16.75 -26.93
C ALA A 7 16.61 18.04 -26.13
N ILE A 8 16.13 18.07 -24.89
CA ILE A 8 16.36 19.16 -23.92
C ILE A 8 17.85 19.16 -23.55
N PRO A 9 18.58 20.30 -23.67
CA PRO A 9 19.99 20.36 -23.35
C PRO A 9 20.24 20.13 -21.85
N ARG A 10 21.14 19.20 -21.53
CA ARG A 10 21.67 18.98 -20.18
C ARG A 10 22.49 20.20 -19.76
N MET A 11 21.94 21.01 -18.83
CA MET A 11 22.71 22.06 -18.19
C MET A 11 23.79 21.41 -17.30
N SER A 12 25.05 21.65 -17.64
CA SER A 12 26.22 21.30 -16.81
C SER A 12 26.19 22.12 -15.52
N ASN A 13 26.16 21.45 -14.39
CA ASN A 13 26.13 22.06 -13.07
C ASN A 13 27.54 22.43 -12.62
N PRO A 14 27.93 23.70 -12.46
CA PRO A 14 29.24 24.08 -11.95
C PRO A 14 29.34 23.78 -10.45
N ARG A 15 30.33 23.00 -10.06
CA ARG A 15 30.55 22.47 -8.69
C ARG A 15 30.83 23.52 -7.59
N TRP A 16 31.03 24.81 -7.92
CA TRP A 16 31.35 25.84 -6.95
C TRP A 16 30.17 26.29 -6.04
N HIS A 17 28.92 25.99 -6.40
CA HIS A 17 27.73 26.27 -5.59
C HIS A 17 27.58 25.35 -4.36
N GLN A 18 28.33 24.26 -4.26
CA GLN A 18 28.20 23.30 -3.17
C GLN A 18 28.95 23.72 -1.88
N SER A 19 29.92 24.62 -1.98
CA SER A 19 30.80 25.00 -0.85
C SER A 19 30.23 26.13 0.04
N LEU A 20 29.23 26.88 -0.37
CA LEU A 20 28.76 28.08 0.33
C LEU A 20 27.38 27.96 0.98
N GLY A 21 26.78 26.78 1.06
CA GLY A 21 25.44 26.62 1.68
C GLY A 21 24.29 27.31 0.94
N LEU A 22 24.57 28.08 -0.12
CA LEU A 22 23.62 28.84 -0.93
C LEU A 22 22.64 27.92 -1.65
N GLY A 23 23.06 26.71 -2.00
CA GLY A 23 22.20 25.69 -2.59
C GLY A 23 21.06 25.26 -1.67
N ARG A 24 21.30 25.19 -0.34
CA ARG A 24 20.25 24.87 0.65
C ARG A 24 19.25 26.02 0.83
N LEU A 25 19.74 27.27 0.82
CA LEU A 25 18.90 28.46 0.87
C LEU A 25 18.05 28.60 -0.40
N TRP A 26 18.63 28.40 -1.58
CA TRP A 26 17.91 28.42 -2.84
C TRP A 26 16.87 27.28 -2.96
N LEU A 27 17.21 26.05 -2.49
CA LEU A 27 16.28 24.92 -2.40
C LEU A 27 15.11 25.25 -1.45
N ARG A 28 15.38 25.85 -0.30
CA ARG A 28 14.40 26.14 0.75
C ARG A 28 13.48 27.32 0.40
N TYR A 29 14.02 28.37 -0.23
CA TYR A 29 13.25 29.61 -0.50
C TYR A 29 12.71 29.72 -1.92
N TYR A 30 13.28 29.00 -2.90
CA TYR A 30 12.83 29.06 -4.29
C TYR A 30 12.29 27.72 -4.79
N HIS A 31 13.04 26.64 -4.67
CA HIS A 31 12.62 25.35 -5.27
C HIS A 31 11.46 24.69 -4.53
N GLN A 32 11.45 24.74 -3.18
CA GLN A 32 10.35 24.15 -2.42
C GLN A 32 9.02 24.91 -2.57
N PRO A 33 8.97 26.27 -2.50
CA PRO A 33 7.73 26.99 -2.73
C PRO A 33 7.21 26.86 -4.17
N VAL A 34 8.10 26.94 -5.16
CA VAL A 34 7.72 26.83 -6.59
C VAL A 34 7.30 25.38 -6.90
N GLY A 35 8.01 24.38 -6.38
CA GLY A 35 7.62 22.97 -6.53
C GLY A 35 6.26 22.67 -5.89
N LYS A 36 5.99 23.21 -4.69
CA LYS A 36 4.68 23.13 -4.03
C LYS A 36 3.60 23.84 -4.85
N PHE A 37 3.88 25.04 -5.33
CA PHE A 37 2.93 25.80 -6.16
C PHE A 37 2.58 25.06 -7.45
N LEU A 38 3.58 24.54 -8.16
CA LEU A 38 3.36 23.74 -9.37
C LEU A 38 2.62 22.44 -9.09
N SER A 39 2.88 21.79 -7.95
CA SER A 39 2.13 20.62 -7.51
C SER A 39 0.68 20.95 -7.24
N VAL A 40 0.41 22.05 -6.52
CA VAL A 40 -0.94 22.56 -6.27
C VAL A 40 -1.69 22.85 -7.57
N MET A 41 -1.03 23.52 -8.52
CA MET A 41 -1.65 23.84 -9.82
C MET A 41 -1.92 22.57 -10.65
N ARG A 42 -1.04 21.57 -10.62
CA ARG A 42 -1.27 20.28 -11.28
C ARG A 42 -2.40 19.48 -10.66
N GLN A 43 -2.67 19.65 -9.37
CA GLN A 43 -3.77 19.02 -8.64
C GLN A 43 -5.10 19.80 -8.74
N GLY A 44 -5.23 20.70 -9.68
CA GLY A 44 -6.45 21.47 -9.91
C GLY A 44 -6.50 22.83 -9.21
N GLY A 45 -5.37 23.28 -8.62
CA GLY A 45 -5.23 24.58 -7.99
C GLY A 45 -5.75 24.66 -6.54
N PRO A 46 -5.66 25.84 -5.91
CA PRO A 46 -5.98 26.02 -4.49
C PRO A 46 -7.46 25.77 -4.16
N PHE A 47 -8.36 25.99 -5.11
CA PHE A 47 -9.79 25.70 -4.93
C PHE A 47 -10.06 24.20 -4.86
N ALA A 48 -9.45 23.40 -5.75
CA ALA A 48 -9.57 21.93 -5.71
C ALA A 48 -8.97 21.36 -4.42
N MET A 49 -7.86 21.90 -3.94
CA MET A 49 -7.28 21.48 -2.66
C MET A 49 -8.20 21.80 -1.47
N ARG A 50 -8.82 22.98 -1.43
CA ARG A 50 -9.79 23.33 -0.39
C ARG A 50 -11.01 22.41 -0.44
N GLU A 51 -11.50 22.12 -1.63
CA GLU A 51 -12.62 21.19 -1.83
C GLU A 51 -12.26 19.78 -1.36
N THR A 52 -11.09 19.27 -1.75
CA THR A 52 -10.59 17.97 -1.28
C THR A 52 -10.47 17.94 0.24
N GLU A 53 -9.94 18.99 0.86
CA GLU A 53 -9.83 19.07 2.32
C GLU A 53 -11.20 19.15 3.00
N ARG A 54 -12.17 19.89 2.44
CA ARG A 54 -13.56 19.92 2.93
C ARG A 54 -14.18 18.52 2.86
N GLN A 55 -14.06 17.83 1.72
CA GLN A 55 -14.60 16.49 1.53
C GLN A 55 -13.91 15.47 2.47
N ARG A 56 -12.61 15.63 2.70
CA ARG A 56 -11.90 14.82 3.69
C ARG A 56 -12.49 15.00 5.10
N GLN A 57 -12.73 16.23 5.52
CA GLN A 57 -13.31 16.53 6.83
C GLN A 57 -14.75 16.01 6.94
N GLU A 58 -15.55 16.12 5.89
CA GLU A 58 -16.90 15.55 5.82
C GLU A 58 -16.87 14.02 5.94
N MET A 59 -15.93 13.36 5.22
CA MET A 59 -15.75 11.92 5.32
C MET A 59 -15.30 11.50 6.72
N GLU A 60 -14.37 12.25 7.32
CA GLU A 60 -13.91 12.01 8.70
C GLU A 60 -15.03 12.14 9.73
N ALA A 61 -15.86 13.19 9.63
CA ALA A 61 -17.04 13.38 10.46
C ALA A 61 -18.09 12.25 10.26
N ALA A 62 -18.32 11.86 9.02
CA ALA A 62 -19.23 10.75 8.70
C ALA A 62 -18.70 9.41 9.24
N ALA A 63 -17.39 9.18 9.21
CA ALA A 63 -16.77 7.99 9.79
C ALA A 63 -17.04 7.89 11.31
N LEU A 64 -17.09 9.01 12.01
CA LEU A 64 -17.45 9.04 13.44
C LEU A 64 -18.91 8.62 13.72
N ALA A 65 -19.79 8.68 12.75
CA ALA A 65 -21.19 8.29 12.88
C ALA A 65 -21.46 6.82 12.50
N LEU A 66 -20.46 6.12 11.94
CA LEU A 66 -20.63 4.71 11.55
C LEU A 66 -20.89 3.82 12.79
N PRO A 67 -21.80 2.83 12.72
CA PRO A 67 -22.10 1.94 13.84
C PRO A 67 -20.95 0.95 14.12
N PRO A 68 -20.95 0.23 15.24
CA PRO A 68 -20.06 -0.91 15.46
C PRO A 68 -20.21 -1.97 14.35
N LEU A 69 -19.13 -2.69 14.06
CA LEU A 69 -19.18 -3.84 13.16
C LEU A 69 -19.81 -5.04 13.86
N PRO A 70 -20.55 -5.91 13.15
CA PRO A 70 -21.06 -7.13 13.72
C PRO A 70 -19.90 -8.03 14.18
N PRO A 71 -19.99 -8.67 15.34
CA PRO A 71 -18.95 -9.54 15.85
C PRO A 71 -18.81 -10.77 14.94
N PRO A 72 -17.58 -11.12 14.52
CA PRO A 72 -17.35 -12.35 13.77
C PRO A 72 -17.47 -13.58 14.69
N ALA A 73 -17.74 -14.76 14.10
CA ALA A 73 -17.56 -16.02 14.79
C ALA A 73 -16.08 -16.21 15.15
N SER A 74 -15.79 -16.87 16.27
CA SER A 74 -14.42 -17.06 16.77
C SER A 74 -13.52 -17.84 15.81
N ASP A 75 -14.12 -18.74 15.04
CA ASP A 75 -13.49 -19.63 14.04
C ASP A 75 -13.62 -19.10 12.60
N SER A 76 -14.17 -17.91 12.39
CA SER A 76 -14.32 -17.34 11.05
C SER A 76 -12.96 -17.27 10.33
N PRO A 77 -12.83 -17.83 9.12
CA PRO A 77 -11.62 -17.70 8.31
C PRO A 77 -11.48 -16.31 7.71
N LEU A 78 -12.58 -15.53 7.68
CA LEU A 78 -12.57 -14.21 7.08
C LEU A 78 -11.80 -13.22 7.97
N CYS A 79 -10.59 -12.88 7.54
CA CYS A 79 -9.73 -11.94 8.24
C CYS A 79 -9.04 -11.01 7.24
N LEU A 80 -9.19 -9.72 7.42
CA LEU A 80 -8.48 -8.70 6.63
C LEU A 80 -7.36 -8.07 7.45
N HIS A 81 -6.26 -7.78 6.78
CA HIS A 81 -5.09 -7.11 7.32
C HIS A 81 -4.92 -5.76 6.63
N LEU A 82 -4.84 -4.67 7.39
CA LEU A 82 -4.68 -3.32 6.84
C LEU A 82 -3.62 -2.54 7.61
N LEU A 83 -2.78 -1.81 6.88
CA LEU A 83 -1.95 -0.77 7.45
C LEU A 83 -2.80 0.51 7.56
N THR A 84 -2.80 1.16 8.71
CA THR A 84 -3.58 2.38 8.93
C THR A 84 -2.88 3.34 9.88
N GLY A 85 -3.32 4.62 9.87
CA GLY A 85 -2.78 5.67 10.72
C GLY A 85 -3.70 6.87 10.77
N ARG A 86 -3.21 7.96 11.38
CA ARG A 86 -3.98 9.19 11.60
C ARG A 86 -4.60 9.75 10.31
N ARG A 87 -3.94 9.61 9.17
CA ARG A 87 -4.43 10.15 7.90
C ARG A 87 -5.48 9.27 7.23
N PHE A 88 -5.55 7.98 7.59
CA PHE A 88 -6.30 6.97 6.84
C PHE A 88 -7.35 6.25 7.66
N TRP A 89 -7.45 6.51 8.98
CA TRP A 89 -8.40 5.81 9.87
C TRP A 89 -9.85 5.88 9.39
N TYR A 90 -10.27 7.02 8.84
CA TYR A 90 -11.63 7.21 8.33
C TYR A 90 -11.87 6.46 7.03
N GLN A 91 -10.87 6.39 6.14
CA GLN A 91 -10.92 5.53 4.93
C GLN A 91 -11.01 4.06 5.35
N THR A 92 -10.15 3.61 6.29
CA THR A 92 -10.22 2.28 6.89
C THR A 92 -11.63 1.97 7.40
N ALA A 93 -12.27 2.92 8.11
CA ALA A 93 -13.62 2.75 8.60
C ALA A 93 -14.63 2.48 7.45
N PHE A 94 -14.61 3.28 6.40
CA PHE A 94 -15.48 3.08 5.24
C PHE A 94 -15.15 1.80 4.45
N CYS A 95 -13.88 1.47 4.30
CA CYS A 95 -13.46 0.21 3.67
C CYS A 95 -14.09 -0.98 4.40
N LEU A 96 -13.95 -1.07 5.71
CA LEU A 96 -14.49 -2.17 6.53
C LEU A 96 -16.02 -2.22 6.52
N HIS A 97 -16.68 -1.08 6.65
CA HIS A 97 -18.15 -1.01 6.60
C HIS A 97 -18.70 -1.38 5.22
N SER A 98 -18.05 -0.93 4.14
CA SER A 98 -18.44 -1.31 2.79
C SER A 98 -18.25 -2.81 2.54
N TRP A 99 -17.15 -3.40 3.04
CA TRP A 99 -16.94 -4.85 3.00
C TRP A 99 -18.07 -5.61 3.70
N VAL A 100 -18.32 -5.32 4.98
CA VAL A 100 -19.33 -6.04 5.75
C VAL A 100 -20.72 -5.91 5.12
N ARG A 101 -21.05 -4.71 4.64
CA ARG A 101 -22.31 -4.47 3.93
C ARG A 101 -22.42 -5.26 2.62
N ALA A 102 -21.34 -5.31 1.84
CA ALA A 102 -21.32 -5.98 0.54
C ALA A 102 -21.23 -7.50 0.67
N ALA A 103 -20.39 -8.01 1.57
CA ALA A 103 -20.24 -9.45 1.80
C ALA A 103 -21.44 -10.07 2.53
N GLY A 104 -22.14 -9.28 3.34
CA GLY A 104 -23.23 -9.77 4.18
C GLY A 104 -22.79 -10.67 5.34
N GLU A 105 -21.50 -10.75 5.60
CA GLU A 105 -20.90 -11.61 6.62
C GLU A 105 -19.96 -10.81 7.54
N PRO A 106 -19.94 -11.11 8.85
CA PRO A 106 -18.97 -10.53 9.78
C PRO A 106 -17.54 -10.93 9.44
N ILE A 107 -16.60 -10.06 9.78
CA ILE A 107 -15.18 -10.23 9.42
C ILE A 107 -14.29 -9.92 10.63
N ARG A 108 -13.18 -10.63 10.78
CA ARG A 108 -12.07 -10.24 11.66
C ARG A 108 -11.17 -9.25 10.95
N VAL A 109 -10.65 -8.29 11.70
CA VAL A 109 -9.79 -7.24 11.16
C VAL A 109 -8.55 -7.08 12.03
N GLU A 110 -7.39 -7.18 11.42
CA GLU A 110 -6.11 -6.88 12.06
C GLU A 110 -5.54 -5.58 11.47
N LEU A 111 -5.47 -4.55 12.28
CA LEU A 111 -4.96 -3.23 11.91
C LEU A 111 -3.54 -3.05 12.42
N TYR A 112 -2.65 -2.61 11.55
CA TYR A 112 -1.26 -2.34 11.87
C TYR A 112 -1.01 -0.84 11.90
N ASP A 113 -0.46 -0.35 13.01
CA ASP A 113 -0.17 1.06 13.21
C ASP A 113 1.01 1.50 12.33
N ASP A 114 0.77 2.43 11.42
CA ASP A 114 1.81 3.04 10.59
C ASP A 114 2.78 3.95 11.39
N GLY A 115 2.62 4.04 12.70
CA GLY A 115 3.35 4.89 13.63
C GLY A 115 2.70 6.25 13.88
N THR A 116 1.47 6.46 13.38
CA THR A 116 0.72 7.72 13.55
C THR A 116 -0.68 7.52 14.14
N LEU A 117 -1.03 6.28 14.48
CA LEU A 117 -2.38 5.94 14.97
C LEU A 117 -2.67 6.48 16.37
N ASP A 118 -1.65 6.84 17.13
CA ASP A 118 -1.80 7.44 18.46
C ASP A 118 -2.74 8.65 18.42
N GLY A 119 -3.65 8.71 19.38
CA GLY A 119 -4.67 9.73 19.50
C GLY A 119 -5.94 9.49 18.65
N VAL A 120 -5.91 8.61 17.64
CA VAL A 120 -7.07 8.27 16.80
C VAL A 120 -7.45 6.78 16.82
N ALA A 121 -6.66 5.93 17.45
CA ALA A 121 -6.90 4.49 17.55
C ALA A 121 -8.27 4.16 18.19
N HIS A 122 -8.75 5.01 19.11
CA HIS A 122 -10.07 4.84 19.75
C HIS A 122 -11.22 4.94 18.74
N HIS A 123 -11.07 5.71 17.65
CA HIS A 123 -12.08 5.79 16.59
C HIS A 123 -12.28 4.46 15.88
N LEU A 124 -11.21 3.64 15.75
CA LEU A 124 -11.30 2.31 15.14
C LEU A 124 -11.72 1.24 16.16
N ARG A 125 -11.21 1.29 17.40
CA ARG A 125 -11.56 0.33 18.44
C ARG A 125 -13.04 0.36 18.81
N ARG A 126 -13.72 1.49 18.63
CA ARG A 126 -15.17 1.61 18.89
C ARG A 126 -16.03 0.74 17.97
N PHE A 127 -15.49 0.26 16.85
CA PHE A 127 -16.18 -0.68 15.97
C PHE A 127 -16.30 -2.09 16.58
N GLY A 128 -15.76 -2.32 17.78
CA GLY A 128 -16.01 -3.50 18.59
C GLY A 128 -15.00 -4.62 18.41
N PRO A 129 -15.35 -5.84 18.83
CA PRO A 129 -14.41 -6.96 18.94
C PRO A 129 -13.91 -7.50 17.59
N ALA A 130 -14.54 -7.10 16.49
CA ALA A 130 -14.06 -7.43 15.14
C ALA A 130 -12.66 -6.85 14.87
N ILE A 131 -12.29 -5.75 15.56
CA ILE A 131 -11.06 -4.99 15.33
C ILE A 131 -9.99 -5.34 16.37
N LYS A 132 -8.87 -5.87 15.89
CA LYS A 132 -7.63 -5.97 16.66
C LYS A 132 -6.61 -4.97 16.11
N VAL A 133 -6.11 -4.10 16.97
CA VAL A 133 -5.07 -3.13 16.62
C VAL A 133 -3.72 -3.64 17.13
N HIS A 134 -2.74 -3.72 16.25
CA HIS A 134 -1.34 -3.97 16.58
C HIS A 134 -0.62 -2.64 16.75
N PRO A 135 -0.30 -2.25 17.99
CA PRO A 135 0.38 -0.98 18.24
C PRO A 135 1.83 -1.05 17.76
N ARG A 136 2.37 0.12 17.43
CA ARG A 136 3.74 0.26 16.92
C ARG A 136 4.80 -0.44 17.77
N ALA A 137 4.68 -0.38 19.10
CA ALA A 137 5.62 -1.02 20.01
C ALA A 137 5.65 -2.54 19.89
N GLU A 138 4.47 -3.18 19.76
CA GLU A 138 4.35 -4.63 19.54
C GLU A 138 4.98 -5.02 18.19
N ILE A 139 4.73 -4.23 17.15
CA ILE A 139 5.31 -4.45 15.82
C ILE A 139 6.84 -4.37 15.89
N ILE A 140 7.40 -3.34 16.53
CA ILE A 140 8.84 -3.17 16.69
C ILE A 140 9.46 -4.37 17.41
N ALA A 141 8.91 -4.77 18.55
CA ALA A 141 9.43 -5.90 19.33
C ALA A 141 9.44 -7.20 18.51
N ARG A 142 8.40 -7.44 17.70
CA ARG A 142 8.35 -8.60 16.82
C ARG A 142 9.38 -8.51 15.67
N LEU A 143 9.54 -7.35 15.07
CA LEU A 143 10.55 -7.15 14.03
C LEU A 143 11.96 -7.26 14.56
N ASP A 144 12.24 -6.77 15.78
CA ASP A 144 13.56 -6.91 16.42
C ASP A 144 13.93 -8.37 16.67
N HIS A 145 12.93 -9.22 16.90
CA HIS A 145 13.13 -10.66 17.06
C HIS A 145 13.28 -11.40 15.73
N HIS A 146 12.42 -11.13 14.73
CA HIS A 146 12.35 -11.92 13.49
C HIS A 146 13.15 -11.31 12.33
N LEU A 147 13.34 -10.00 12.32
CA LEU A 147 14.10 -9.23 11.34
C LEU A 147 15.07 -8.27 12.04
N PRO A 148 16.03 -8.79 12.87
CA PRO A 148 16.96 -7.92 13.56
C PRO A 148 17.81 -7.09 12.59
N ALA A 149 18.11 -5.84 12.97
CA ALA A 149 18.69 -4.84 12.06
C ALA A 149 20.14 -5.16 11.62
N ASP A 150 20.87 -5.94 12.40
CA ASP A 150 22.22 -6.41 12.06
C ASP A 150 22.20 -7.47 10.96
N ARG A 151 21.14 -8.27 10.86
CA ARG A 151 20.94 -9.28 9.82
C ARG A 151 20.16 -8.78 8.62
N PHE A 152 19.22 -7.86 8.82
CA PHE A 152 18.33 -7.32 7.79
C PHE A 152 18.41 -5.79 7.70
N PRO A 153 19.61 -5.21 7.48
CA PRO A 153 19.83 -3.77 7.57
C PRO A 153 19.03 -2.97 6.54
N VAL A 154 18.89 -3.49 5.30
CA VAL A 154 18.21 -2.77 4.21
C VAL A 154 16.70 -2.77 4.41
N LEU A 155 16.10 -3.93 4.74
CA LEU A 155 14.67 -4.01 5.05
C LEU A 155 14.31 -3.14 6.25
N ARG A 156 15.16 -3.12 7.32
CA ARG A 156 14.91 -2.30 8.51
C ARG A 156 15.09 -0.81 8.24
N GLU A 157 16.05 -0.43 7.41
CA GLU A 157 16.21 0.96 6.96
C GLU A 157 14.99 1.40 6.12
N ARG A 158 14.51 0.55 5.20
CA ARG A 158 13.30 0.80 4.43
C ARG A 158 12.06 0.86 5.31
N TRP A 159 11.93 -0.01 6.28
CA TRP A 159 10.84 0.03 7.24
C TRP A 159 10.72 1.37 7.98
N ILE A 160 11.84 2.04 8.28
CA ILE A 160 11.86 3.37 8.88
C ILE A 160 11.42 4.44 7.85
N ASN A 161 12.00 4.40 6.64
CA ASN A 161 11.97 5.50 5.68
C ASN A 161 10.95 5.33 4.55
N TYR A 162 10.33 4.14 4.42
CA TYR A 162 9.41 3.80 3.35
C TYR A 162 8.20 3.00 3.89
N PRO A 163 7.11 3.69 4.30
CA PRO A 163 5.98 3.06 4.99
C PRO A 163 5.32 1.89 4.25
N ASN A 164 5.28 1.89 2.91
CA ASN A 164 4.58 0.85 2.16
C ASN A 164 5.14 -0.55 2.40
N ILE A 165 6.47 -0.70 2.64
CA ILE A 165 7.07 -2.01 2.94
C ILE A 165 6.49 -2.65 4.20
N ARG A 166 5.86 -1.86 5.07
CA ARG A 166 5.23 -2.34 6.31
C ARG A 166 4.04 -3.26 6.04
N LYS A 167 3.38 -3.14 4.89
CA LYS A 167 2.36 -4.13 4.48
C LYS A 167 2.95 -5.53 4.36
N LEU A 168 4.21 -5.64 3.96
CA LEU A 168 4.93 -6.91 3.90
C LEU A 168 5.53 -7.29 5.26
N THR A 169 6.32 -6.41 5.88
CA THR A 169 7.06 -6.73 7.11
C THR A 169 6.16 -6.84 8.33
N ASP A 170 5.29 -5.86 8.57
CA ASP A 170 4.50 -5.79 9.81
C ASP A 170 3.38 -6.83 9.82
N VAL A 171 2.90 -7.23 8.67
CA VAL A 171 1.86 -8.25 8.55
C VAL A 171 2.44 -9.65 8.63
N HIS A 172 3.59 -9.92 8.01
CA HIS A 172 4.06 -11.29 7.79
C HIS A 172 5.25 -11.71 8.65
N ALA A 173 6.16 -10.80 9.08
CA ALA A 173 7.33 -11.20 9.84
C ALA A 173 6.95 -11.85 11.18
N GLY A 174 7.43 -13.08 11.38
CA GLY A 174 7.12 -13.88 12.57
C GLY A 174 5.67 -14.32 12.70
N ARG A 175 4.95 -14.40 11.57
CA ARG A 175 3.54 -14.81 11.53
C ARG A 175 3.29 -15.78 10.39
N ASP A 176 2.86 -16.97 10.73
CA ASP A 176 2.55 -18.04 9.79
C ASP A 176 1.18 -17.88 9.11
N GLY A 177 0.98 -18.66 8.06
CA GLY A 177 -0.29 -18.78 7.36
C GLY A 177 -0.61 -17.68 6.37
N TRP A 178 -1.71 -17.88 5.65
CA TRP A 178 -2.22 -16.96 4.63
C TRP A 178 -2.82 -15.71 5.23
N LYS A 179 -2.54 -14.56 4.62
CA LYS A 179 -3.08 -13.27 5.03
C LYS A 179 -3.45 -12.47 3.79
N LEU A 180 -4.68 -11.93 3.77
CA LEU A 180 -5.11 -10.97 2.77
C LEU A 180 -4.87 -9.56 3.31
N VAL A 181 -3.89 -8.88 2.73
CA VAL A 181 -3.60 -7.48 2.98
C VAL A 181 -4.37 -6.65 1.96
N ILE A 182 -5.09 -5.65 2.42
CA ILE A 182 -5.82 -4.72 1.56
C ILE A 182 -5.47 -3.27 1.89
N ASP A 183 -5.56 -2.40 0.89
CA ASP A 183 -5.41 -0.97 1.10
C ASP A 183 -6.66 -0.38 1.80
N SER A 184 -6.45 0.64 2.60
CA SER A 184 -7.51 1.24 3.43
C SER A 184 -8.47 2.16 2.65
N ASP A 185 -8.16 2.47 1.41
CA ASP A 185 -8.93 3.35 0.53
C ASP A 185 -9.82 2.58 -0.48
N LEU A 186 -9.95 1.28 -0.30
CA LEU A 186 -10.84 0.44 -1.11
C LEU A 186 -12.28 0.52 -0.62
N LEU A 187 -13.24 0.50 -1.55
CA LEU A 187 -14.68 0.46 -1.28
C LEU A 187 -15.34 -0.71 -2.00
N PHE A 188 -16.19 -1.43 -1.28
CA PHE A 188 -16.91 -2.60 -1.79
C PHE A 188 -18.39 -2.26 -2.04
N PHE A 189 -18.87 -2.49 -3.25
CA PHE A 189 -20.22 -2.15 -3.69
C PHE A 189 -21.11 -3.37 -3.89
N ARG A 190 -20.50 -4.53 -4.14
CA ARG A 190 -21.16 -5.84 -4.32
C ARG A 190 -20.37 -6.92 -3.57
N PRO A 191 -20.97 -8.11 -3.34
CA PRO A 191 -20.27 -9.19 -2.64
C PRO A 191 -18.92 -9.49 -3.27
N PRO A 192 -17.81 -9.36 -2.52
CA PRO A 192 -16.47 -9.64 -3.01
C PRO A 192 -16.19 -11.15 -3.03
N THR A 193 -16.96 -11.89 -3.83
CA THR A 193 -17.03 -13.34 -3.82
C THR A 193 -15.68 -14.00 -4.03
N PHE A 194 -14.88 -13.50 -4.97
CA PHE A 194 -13.53 -14.02 -5.23
C PHE A 194 -12.61 -13.92 -3.99
N LEU A 195 -12.66 -12.81 -3.24
CA LEU A 195 -11.85 -12.63 -2.04
C LEU A 195 -12.37 -13.48 -0.88
N VAL A 196 -13.69 -13.58 -0.74
CA VAL A 196 -14.32 -14.41 0.30
C VAL A 196 -13.99 -15.90 0.07
N ASP A 197 -14.07 -16.37 -1.17
CA ASP A 197 -13.74 -17.75 -1.52
C ASP A 197 -12.26 -18.04 -1.27
N TRP A 198 -11.36 -17.10 -1.65
CA TRP A 198 -9.94 -17.23 -1.35
C TRP A 198 -9.66 -17.25 0.16
N LEU A 199 -10.29 -16.39 0.95
CA LEU A 199 -10.13 -16.37 2.41
C LEU A 199 -10.59 -17.66 3.09
N ARG A 200 -11.60 -18.31 2.54
CA ARG A 200 -12.12 -19.60 3.05
C ARG A 200 -11.18 -20.76 2.78
N SER A 201 -10.46 -20.74 1.68
CA SER A 201 -9.57 -21.83 1.27
C SER A 201 -8.37 -21.30 0.47
N PRO A 202 -7.45 -20.57 1.10
CA PRO A 202 -6.29 -20.01 0.42
C PRO A 202 -5.27 -21.12 0.10
N ASP A 203 -4.97 -21.31 -1.18
CA ASP A 203 -4.05 -22.33 -1.68
C ASP A 203 -2.84 -21.77 -2.43
N ARG A 204 -2.89 -20.50 -2.84
CA ARG A 204 -1.87 -19.81 -3.65
C ARG A 204 -1.92 -18.31 -3.39
N PRO A 205 -0.83 -17.56 -3.69
CA PRO A 205 -0.84 -16.11 -3.57
C PRO A 205 -1.97 -15.47 -4.38
N LEU A 206 -2.45 -14.34 -3.87
CA LEU A 206 -3.47 -13.53 -4.53
C LEU A 206 -2.95 -12.13 -4.79
N HIS A 207 -3.29 -11.56 -5.95
CA HIS A 207 -3.10 -10.13 -6.22
C HIS A 207 -4.22 -9.57 -7.11
N ALA A 208 -4.40 -8.25 -7.07
CA ALA A 208 -5.22 -7.54 -8.04
C ALA A 208 -4.43 -7.22 -9.33
N VAL A 209 -5.13 -6.71 -10.34
CA VAL A 209 -4.55 -6.26 -11.60
C VAL A 209 -4.44 -4.74 -11.59
N ASP A 210 -3.24 -4.20 -11.85
CA ASP A 210 -3.03 -2.76 -11.96
C ASP A 210 -3.50 -2.23 -13.32
N CYS A 211 -3.82 -0.95 -13.38
CA CYS A 211 -4.13 -0.26 -14.64
C CYS A 211 -2.86 0.07 -15.47
N LEU A 212 -1.70 0.18 -14.81
CA LEU A 212 -0.39 0.42 -15.41
C LEU A 212 0.66 -0.39 -14.66
N GLU A 213 1.65 -0.91 -15.39
CA GLU A 213 2.78 -1.57 -14.76
C GLU A 213 3.66 -0.57 -14.01
N SER A 214 3.72 -0.69 -12.69
CA SER A 214 4.35 0.28 -11.78
C SER A 214 5.29 -0.43 -10.80
N TYR A 215 6.33 -1.11 -11.30
CA TYR A 215 7.33 -1.74 -10.42
C TYR A 215 8.46 -0.81 -10.02
N GLY A 216 8.68 0.27 -10.80
CA GLY A 216 9.73 1.25 -10.53
C GLY A 216 11.16 0.77 -10.77
N TYR A 217 11.33 -0.49 -11.14
CA TYR A 217 12.59 -1.14 -11.50
C TYR A 217 12.46 -1.84 -12.84
N THR A 218 13.60 -2.07 -13.50
CA THR A 218 13.59 -2.73 -14.81
C THR A 218 13.25 -4.21 -14.70
N ARG A 219 12.38 -4.71 -15.59
CA ARG A 219 12.02 -6.14 -15.64
C ARG A 219 13.21 -7.08 -15.78
N PRO A 220 14.23 -6.79 -16.61
CA PRO A 220 15.42 -7.65 -16.71
C PRO A 220 16.15 -7.83 -15.37
N LEU A 221 16.26 -6.77 -14.56
CA LEU A 221 16.84 -6.86 -13.22
C LEU A 221 15.98 -7.71 -12.30
N MET A 222 14.69 -7.41 -12.23
CA MET A 222 13.74 -8.13 -11.36
C MET A 222 13.63 -9.61 -11.75
N ASN A 223 13.48 -9.94 -13.03
CA ASN A 223 13.42 -11.32 -13.53
C ASN A 223 14.69 -12.11 -13.16
N ARG A 224 15.86 -11.50 -13.31
CA ARG A 224 17.13 -12.13 -12.94
C ARG A 224 17.20 -12.42 -11.45
N LEU A 225 16.82 -11.46 -10.60
CA LEU A 225 16.84 -11.63 -9.14
C LEU A 225 15.79 -12.66 -8.69
N ALA A 226 14.59 -12.58 -9.23
CA ALA A 226 13.53 -13.54 -8.94
C ALA A 226 13.80 -14.95 -9.50
N GLY A 227 14.68 -15.09 -10.50
CA GLY A 227 14.90 -16.35 -11.21
C GLY A 227 13.68 -16.84 -12.00
N ALA A 228 12.75 -15.93 -12.33
CA ALA A 228 11.49 -16.21 -13.02
C ALA A 228 11.02 -14.97 -13.80
N THR A 229 10.14 -15.17 -14.78
CA THR A 229 9.49 -14.05 -15.49
C THR A 229 8.35 -13.48 -14.65
N LEU A 230 8.39 -12.18 -14.35
CA LEU A 230 7.36 -11.50 -13.61
C LEU A 230 6.03 -11.50 -14.36
N GLN A 231 4.96 -11.70 -13.60
CA GLN A 231 3.61 -11.44 -14.10
C GLN A 231 3.43 -9.95 -14.43
N PRO A 232 2.65 -9.60 -15.45
CA PRO A 232 2.33 -8.20 -15.72
C PRO A 232 1.31 -7.67 -14.70
N LEU A 233 1.34 -6.35 -14.47
CA LEU A 233 0.30 -5.62 -13.78
C LEU A 233 -0.06 -6.14 -12.37
N VAL A 234 0.91 -6.67 -11.62
CA VAL A 234 0.67 -7.05 -10.21
C VAL A 234 0.37 -5.81 -9.40
N ASN A 235 -0.81 -5.73 -8.79
CA ASN A 235 -1.22 -4.67 -7.89
C ASN A 235 -1.28 -5.19 -6.46
N VAL A 236 -0.72 -4.43 -5.52
CA VAL A 236 -0.61 -4.79 -4.09
C VAL A 236 -1.67 -4.13 -3.20
N GLY A 237 -2.62 -3.43 -3.79
CA GLY A 237 -3.80 -2.93 -3.07
C GLY A 237 -4.70 -4.06 -2.55
N LEU A 238 -4.63 -5.23 -3.21
CA LEU A 238 -5.11 -6.52 -2.72
C LEU A 238 -3.95 -7.51 -2.86
N CYS A 239 -3.45 -8.04 -1.74
CA CYS A 239 -2.32 -8.95 -1.74
C CYS A 239 -2.50 -10.07 -0.72
N GLY A 240 -2.60 -11.31 -1.20
CA GLY A 240 -2.68 -12.51 -0.39
C GLY A 240 -1.36 -13.26 -0.42
N LEU A 241 -0.68 -13.38 0.74
CA LEU A 241 0.60 -14.10 0.87
C LEU A 241 0.56 -15.04 2.08
N ASN A 242 1.36 -16.10 2.01
CA ASN A 242 1.60 -16.99 3.15
C ASN A 242 2.88 -16.59 3.88
N GLY A 243 2.77 -16.11 5.12
CA GLY A 243 3.93 -15.68 5.91
C GLY A 243 4.97 -16.77 6.13
N SER A 244 4.54 -18.05 6.18
CA SER A 244 5.44 -19.19 6.39
C SER A 244 6.37 -19.48 5.18
N THR A 245 6.03 -18.94 4.00
CA THR A 245 6.80 -19.20 2.76
C THR A 245 7.71 -18.03 2.37
N LEU A 246 7.72 -16.94 3.13
CA LEU A 246 8.55 -15.78 2.84
C LEU A 246 9.99 -16.01 3.29
N ASP A 247 10.93 -16.00 2.33
CA ASP A 247 12.35 -16.00 2.63
C ASP A 247 12.84 -14.55 2.83
N TRP A 248 13.02 -14.18 4.10
CA TRP A 248 13.45 -12.84 4.47
C TRP A 248 14.91 -12.55 4.08
N ASN A 249 15.78 -13.55 3.95
CA ASN A 249 17.15 -13.34 3.47
C ASN A 249 17.13 -13.03 1.98
N GLU A 250 16.27 -13.69 1.22
CA GLU A 250 16.07 -13.39 -0.20
C GLU A 250 15.49 -12.00 -0.41
N LEU A 251 14.47 -11.61 0.38
CA LEU A 251 13.89 -10.27 0.34
C LEU A 251 14.91 -9.18 0.70
N GLU A 252 15.77 -9.40 1.68
CA GLU A 252 16.86 -8.50 2.02
C GLU A 252 17.82 -8.34 0.85
N ALA A 253 18.26 -9.45 0.23
CA ALA A 253 19.17 -9.44 -0.90
C ALA A 253 18.56 -8.74 -2.12
N TRP A 254 17.28 -9.01 -2.44
CA TRP A 254 16.58 -8.34 -3.53
C TRP A 254 16.45 -6.84 -3.29
N CYS A 255 16.07 -6.45 -2.08
CA CYS A 255 15.93 -5.05 -1.71
C CYS A 255 17.27 -4.32 -1.86
N ALA A 256 18.37 -4.92 -1.37
CA ALA A 256 19.71 -4.39 -1.48
C ALA A 256 20.14 -4.21 -2.95
N GLU A 257 19.97 -5.25 -3.78
CA GLU A 257 20.37 -5.22 -5.20
C GLU A 257 19.52 -4.22 -6.03
N LEU A 258 18.21 -4.17 -5.81
CA LEU A 258 17.34 -3.21 -6.50
C LEU A 258 17.77 -1.77 -6.19
N ILE A 259 18.01 -1.46 -4.92
CA ILE A 259 18.42 -0.12 -4.49
C ILE A 259 19.83 0.22 -4.96
N ALA A 260 20.77 -0.71 -4.88
CA ALA A 260 22.16 -0.48 -5.30
C ALA A 260 22.26 -0.19 -6.80
N ARG A 261 21.47 -0.88 -7.63
CA ARG A 261 21.54 -0.75 -9.09
C ARG A 261 20.67 0.37 -9.65
N GLU A 262 19.46 0.54 -9.13
CA GLU A 262 18.46 1.44 -9.73
C GLU A 262 17.88 2.45 -8.73
N LYS A 263 18.45 2.52 -7.52
CA LYS A 263 18.07 3.41 -6.41
C LYS A 263 16.71 3.04 -5.80
N THR A 264 16.37 3.72 -4.72
CA THR A 264 15.06 3.55 -4.07
C THR A 264 13.97 4.28 -4.84
N ASN A 265 12.76 3.72 -4.88
CA ASN A 265 11.60 4.36 -5.47
C ASN A 265 10.32 4.02 -4.68
N TYR A 266 9.22 4.65 -5.08
CA TYR A 266 7.92 4.50 -4.42
C TYR A 266 7.31 3.08 -4.58
N TYR A 267 7.70 2.33 -5.59
CA TYR A 267 7.10 1.04 -5.95
C TYR A 267 7.87 -0.17 -5.43
N LEU A 268 8.84 0.01 -4.51
CA LEU A 268 9.68 -1.08 -4.01
C LEU A 268 8.85 -2.25 -3.45
N GLU A 269 7.84 -1.99 -2.65
CA GLU A 269 6.98 -3.04 -2.09
C GLU A 269 6.27 -3.83 -3.19
N GLN A 270 5.69 -3.13 -4.18
CA GLN A 270 5.04 -3.76 -5.32
C GLN A 270 6.01 -4.60 -6.17
N ALA A 271 7.24 -4.12 -6.34
CA ALA A 271 8.29 -4.88 -7.00
C ALA A 271 8.64 -6.17 -6.26
N LEU A 272 8.84 -6.11 -4.95
CA LEU A 272 9.14 -7.28 -4.13
C LEU A 272 7.99 -8.30 -4.17
N VAL A 273 6.74 -7.87 -4.08
CA VAL A 273 5.59 -8.77 -4.19
C VAL A 273 5.48 -9.39 -5.57
N ALA A 274 5.70 -8.62 -6.64
CA ALA A 274 5.73 -9.16 -8.00
C ALA A 274 6.83 -10.21 -8.19
N MET A 275 7.99 -10.04 -7.55
CA MET A 275 9.09 -11.01 -7.55
C MET A 275 8.76 -12.27 -6.74
N LEU A 276 8.15 -12.12 -5.55
CA LEU A 276 7.68 -13.24 -4.73
C LEU A 276 6.66 -14.12 -5.47
N THR A 277 5.76 -13.49 -6.20
CA THR A 277 4.67 -14.17 -6.92
C THR A 277 5.07 -14.72 -8.28
N ALA A 278 6.23 -14.34 -8.82
CA ALA A 278 6.68 -14.74 -10.15
C ALA A 278 6.94 -16.25 -10.31
N ARG A 279 7.28 -16.94 -9.21
CA ARG A 279 7.68 -18.36 -9.21
C ARG A 279 6.52 -19.34 -9.06
N GLN A 280 5.31 -18.86 -8.90
CA GLN A 280 4.16 -19.70 -8.61
C GLN A 280 2.89 -19.20 -9.30
N SER A 281 1.90 -20.07 -9.47
CA SER A 281 0.60 -19.64 -9.95
C SER A 281 -0.09 -18.80 -8.89
N CYS A 282 -0.78 -17.74 -9.30
CA CYS A 282 -1.49 -16.84 -8.42
C CYS A 282 -3.01 -16.88 -8.69
N ALA A 283 -3.78 -16.62 -7.65
CA ALA A 283 -5.17 -16.23 -7.78
C ALA A 283 -5.19 -14.74 -8.17
N VAL A 284 -5.64 -14.43 -9.38
CA VAL A 284 -5.67 -13.07 -9.90
C VAL A 284 -7.09 -12.55 -9.83
N ALA A 285 -7.33 -11.49 -9.03
CA ALA A 285 -8.64 -10.90 -8.91
C ALA A 285 -9.11 -10.34 -10.27
N PRO A 286 -10.35 -10.69 -10.75
CA PRO A 286 -10.82 -10.26 -12.05
C PRO A 286 -10.85 -8.74 -12.18
N ALA A 287 -10.10 -8.17 -13.14
CA ALA A 287 -9.97 -6.73 -13.31
C ALA A 287 -11.29 -6.00 -13.61
N ALA A 288 -12.30 -6.70 -14.13
CA ALA A 288 -13.63 -6.13 -14.36
C ALA A 288 -14.43 -5.95 -13.05
N ASP A 289 -14.13 -6.76 -12.03
CA ASP A 289 -14.83 -6.74 -10.74
C ASP A 289 -14.06 -5.98 -9.66
N TYR A 290 -12.73 -5.91 -9.76
CA TYR A 290 -11.82 -5.28 -8.82
C TYR A 290 -11.04 -4.18 -9.53
N LEU A 291 -11.65 -2.99 -9.62
CA LEU A 291 -11.13 -1.89 -10.43
C LEU A 291 -10.07 -1.09 -9.69
N THR A 292 -8.94 -0.89 -10.34
CA THR A 292 -7.93 0.10 -9.94
C THR A 292 -8.16 1.39 -10.72
N LEU A 293 -8.26 2.52 -10.03
CA LEU A 293 -8.52 3.84 -10.61
C LEU A 293 -9.82 3.86 -11.47
N PRO A 294 -10.99 3.71 -10.87
CA PRO A 294 -12.26 3.66 -11.60
C PRO A 294 -12.55 4.95 -12.37
N SER A 295 -13.25 4.83 -13.48
CA SER A 295 -13.71 6.00 -14.23
C SER A 295 -14.74 6.81 -13.44
N LYS A 296 -14.91 8.10 -13.76
CA LYS A 296 -15.93 8.94 -13.14
C LYS A 296 -17.34 8.34 -13.25
N ARG A 297 -17.67 7.67 -14.36
CA ARG A 297 -18.95 6.98 -14.54
C ARG A 297 -19.12 5.85 -13.55
N GLU A 298 -18.08 5.05 -13.39
CA GLU A 298 -18.08 3.92 -12.43
C GLU A 298 -18.16 4.40 -10.98
N VAL A 299 -17.49 5.51 -10.62
CA VAL A 299 -17.61 6.11 -9.29
C VAL A 299 -19.03 6.57 -8.98
N LEU A 300 -19.74 7.15 -9.98
CA LEU A 300 -21.10 7.65 -9.81
C LEU A 300 -22.17 6.56 -9.81
N ALA A 301 -21.92 5.46 -10.53
CA ALA A 301 -22.83 4.32 -10.65
C ALA A 301 -22.01 3.02 -10.66
N PRO A 302 -21.60 2.51 -9.49
CA PRO A 302 -20.72 1.35 -9.39
C PRO A 302 -21.35 0.09 -9.97
N THR A 303 -20.63 -0.56 -10.88
CA THR A 303 -21.00 -1.86 -11.49
C THR A 303 -20.06 -2.98 -11.04
N ALA A 304 -18.81 -2.66 -10.73
CA ALA A 304 -17.84 -3.59 -10.18
C ALA A 304 -18.13 -3.96 -8.71
N GLN A 305 -17.42 -4.98 -8.21
CA GLN A 305 -17.50 -5.41 -6.81
C GLN A 305 -16.72 -4.45 -5.89
N MET A 306 -15.61 -3.92 -6.36
CA MET A 306 -14.69 -3.10 -5.59
C MET A 306 -14.05 -2.00 -6.46
N HIS A 307 -13.88 -0.82 -5.84
CA HIS A 307 -13.02 0.26 -6.36
C HIS A 307 -11.91 0.55 -5.37
#